data_04c964588d4ea52ff10f0b0f39e12c4b
#
_entry.id   04c964588d4ea52ff10f0b0f39e12c4b
#
_cell.length_a   1.000
_cell.length_b   1.000
_cell.length_c   1.000
_cell.angle_alpha   90.00
_cell.angle_beta   90.00
_cell.angle_gamma   90.00
#
_symmetry.space_group_name_H-M   'P 1'
#
loop_
_entity.id
_entity.type
_entity.pdbx_description
1 polymer ?
#
loop_
_entity_poly.entity_id
_entity_poly.type
_entity_poly.pdbx_seq_one_letter_code
_entity_poly.pdbx_strand_id
1 'polypeptide(L)'
;MTLSDLEKEQERYDVPDIMSQVRGIDELESKEKLTTMQVNVGYGCNLSCTHCFLECGPNRTEMMSKETMDQCLDAFRNGSFEVMDITGGSPEMNPNLDYLIREASKSGQVMVRTNIVILNDEKYAPLIDVYAENNVQIVCSLPYYNKKTVEKQRGNNVFEPTLRILRKLNDLGYGKDENRKLTLVYNTDGPYLPPNEIMLEDTYRDVLQEEHGIEFTNLIAIGNVPLGRFGQELRNQGKLGSYIRMQSDNFNEDNIPGVMCRDQINVDYDGHLYDCEYYHVLGLKPEGAQHISELASGEIAPRKIHTCALCYSCTAGYGSSCGGNLSH
;
A
#
# COMPACT_ATOMS: atom_id res chain seq x y z
N MET A 1 -1.66 -10.39 -15.49
CA MET A 1 -1.76 -9.06 -16.16
C MET A 1 -0.36 -8.61 -16.49
N THR A 2 -0.09 -8.22 -17.71
CA THR A 2 1.22 -7.70 -18.16
C THR A 2 1.08 -6.25 -18.62
N LEU A 3 2.19 -5.53 -18.76
CA LEU A 3 2.18 -4.18 -19.34
C LEU A 3 1.53 -4.18 -20.73
N SER A 4 1.88 -5.15 -21.58
CA SER A 4 1.27 -5.29 -22.93
C SER A 4 -0.24 -5.56 -22.89
N ASP A 5 -0.76 -6.16 -21.84
CA ASP A 5 -2.21 -6.32 -21.68
C ASP A 5 -2.89 -4.97 -21.40
N LEU A 6 -2.26 -4.14 -20.58
CA LEU A 6 -2.76 -2.79 -20.25
C LEU A 6 -2.68 -1.87 -21.46
N GLU A 7 -1.57 -1.89 -22.21
CA GLU A 7 -1.38 -1.10 -23.43
C GLU A 7 -2.44 -1.42 -24.49
N LYS A 8 -2.76 -2.69 -24.69
CA LYS A 8 -3.84 -3.11 -25.61
C LYS A 8 -5.22 -2.59 -25.21
N GLU A 9 -5.52 -2.61 -23.92
CA GLU A 9 -6.79 -2.08 -23.44
C GLU A 9 -6.80 -0.55 -23.48
N GLN A 10 -5.66 0.11 -23.25
CA GLN A 10 -5.49 1.55 -23.41
C GLN A 10 -5.77 1.97 -24.86
N GLU A 11 -5.15 1.31 -25.82
CA GLU A 11 -5.36 1.55 -27.25
C GLU A 11 -6.83 1.27 -27.66
N ARG A 12 -7.37 0.11 -27.27
CA ARG A 12 -8.74 -0.30 -27.60
C ARG A 12 -9.83 0.67 -27.10
N TYR A 13 -9.61 1.29 -25.94
CA TYR A 13 -10.55 2.22 -25.33
C TYR A 13 -10.17 3.68 -25.49
N ASP A 14 -9.21 3.96 -26.37
CA ASP A 14 -8.74 5.32 -26.69
C ASP A 14 -8.37 6.12 -25.42
N VAL A 15 -7.66 5.44 -24.48
CA VAL A 15 -7.17 6.05 -23.25
C VAL A 15 -5.86 6.77 -23.56
N PRO A 16 -5.75 8.11 -23.36
CA PRO A 16 -4.54 8.85 -23.67
C PRO A 16 -3.35 8.43 -22.79
N ASP A 17 -2.14 8.74 -23.22
CA ASP A 17 -0.98 8.71 -22.33
C ASP A 17 -1.18 9.74 -21.21
N ILE A 18 -0.88 9.34 -19.97
CA ILE A 18 -1.16 10.20 -18.80
C ILE A 18 -0.35 11.50 -18.86
N MET A 19 0.92 11.44 -19.29
CA MET A 19 1.76 12.64 -19.37
C MET A 19 1.29 13.62 -20.44
N SER A 20 0.58 13.15 -21.48
CA SER A 20 -0.05 14.02 -22.45
C SER A 20 -1.17 14.89 -21.88
N GLN A 21 -1.69 14.57 -20.69
CA GLN A 21 -2.73 15.32 -20.00
C GLN A 21 -2.20 16.26 -18.92
N VAL A 22 -0.90 16.17 -18.58
CA VAL A 22 -0.26 17.01 -17.56
C VAL A 22 0.33 18.26 -18.23
N ARG A 23 0.07 19.43 -17.66
CA ARG A 23 0.54 20.70 -18.22
C ARG A 23 1.93 21.05 -17.70
N GLY A 24 2.81 21.42 -18.64
CA GLY A 24 4.11 22.03 -18.33
C GLY A 24 5.19 21.05 -17.86
N ILE A 25 4.91 19.75 -17.83
CA ILE A 25 5.91 18.71 -17.61
C ILE A 25 5.68 17.57 -18.63
N ASP A 26 6.76 17.14 -19.25
CA ASP A 26 6.71 16.05 -20.24
C ASP A 26 6.97 14.68 -19.61
N GLU A 27 7.59 14.64 -18.43
CA GLU A 27 8.01 13.44 -17.73
C GLU A 27 7.77 13.57 -16.24
N LEU A 28 7.37 12.47 -15.59
CA LEU A 28 7.25 12.40 -14.14
C LEU A 28 8.63 12.10 -13.52
N GLU A 29 9.05 12.92 -12.58
CA GLU A 29 10.35 12.74 -11.90
C GLU A 29 10.16 12.54 -10.38
N SER A 30 11.10 11.78 -9.80
CA SER A 30 11.20 11.66 -8.36
C SER A 30 11.69 12.98 -7.74
N LYS A 31 11.42 13.18 -6.46
CA LYS A 31 12.03 14.26 -5.68
C LYS A 31 13.55 14.03 -5.57
N GLU A 32 14.28 15.12 -5.30
CA GLU A 32 15.74 15.05 -5.05
C GLU A 32 16.09 14.17 -3.84
N LYS A 33 15.23 14.20 -2.82
CA LYS A 33 15.36 13.37 -1.63
C LYS A 33 14.10 12.59 -1.42
N LEU A 34 14.25 11.29 -1.31
CA LEU A 34 13.15 10.38 -0.99
C LEU A 34 13.03 10.27 0.52
N THR A 35 11.81 10.37 1.04
CA THR A 35 11.57 10.26 2.49
C THR A 35 11.12 8.86 2.92
N THR A 36 10.59 8.07 1.99
CA THR A 36 10.02 6.76 2.30
C THR A 36 10.74 5.62 1.59
N MET A 37 11.16 4.62 2.36
CA MET A 37 11.55 3.32 1.84
C MET A 37 10.41 2.33 2.13
N GLN A 38 9.70 1.90 1.09
CA GLN A 38 8.68 0.87 1.22
C GLN A 38 9.31 -0.50 1.00
N VAL A 39 9.12 -1.43 1.95
CA VAL A 39 9.77 -2.74 1.96
C VAL A 39 8.72 -3.84 1.98
N ASN A 40 8.63 -4.61 0.90
CA ASN A 40 7.77 -5.78 0.80
C ASN A 40 8.52 -7.00 1.34
N VAL A 41 8.13 -7.47 2.53
CA VAL A 41 8.83 -8.57 3.21
C VAL A 41 8.37 -9.97 2.79
N GLY A 42 7.44 -10.07 1.84
CA GLY A 42 7.00 -11.34 1.26
C GLY A 42 5.54 -11.36 0.84
N TYR A 43 5.15 -12.40 0.09
CA TYR A 43 3.81 -12.54 -0.47
C TYR A 43 2.94 -13.56 0.27
N GLY A 44 3.48 -14.25 1.28
CA GLY A 44 2.70 -15.09 2.19
C GLY A 44 1.62 -14.27 2.91
N CYS A 45 0.38 -14.75 2.93
CA CYS A 45 -0.74 -14.10 3.60
C CYS A 45 -1.73 -15.15 4.10
N ASN A 46 -2.28 -14.97 5.28
CA ASN A 46 -3.34 -15.84 5.80
C ASN A 46 -4.71 -15.59 5.13
N LEU A 47 -4.82 -14.57 4.26
CA LEU A 47 -6.03 -14.21 3.51
C LEU A 47 -5.78 -14.27 1.99
N SER A 48 -6.89 -14.30 1.21
CA SER A 48 -6.88 -14.26 -0.25
C SER A 48 -7.90 -13.23 -0.76
N CYS A 49 -7.67 -11.95 -0.41
CA CYS A 49 -8.59 -10.86 -0.72
C CYS A 49 -8.82 -10.70 -2.22
N THR A 50 -10.05 -10.40 -2.64
CA THR A 50 -10.44 -10.27 -4.06
C THR A 50 -9.78 -9.09 -4.76
N HIS A 51 -9.43 -8.03 -4.02
CA HIS A 51 -8.80 -6.82 -4.54
C HIS A 51 -7.25 -6.86 -4.54
N CYS A 52 -6.64 -7.95 -4.06
CA CYS A 52 -5.18 -8.00 -3.91
C CYS A 52 -4.46 -8.03 -5.27
N PHE A 53 -3.71 -6.97 -5.55
CA PHE A 53 -2.97 -6.81 -6.80
C PHE A 53 -1.69 -7.67 -6.86
N LEU A 54 -1.07 -7.99 -5.71
CA LEU A 54 0.09 -8.89 -5.61
C LEU A 54 -0.30 -10.38 -5.59
N GLU A 55 -1.62 -10.69 -5.51
CA GLU A 55 -2.12 -12.05 -5.39
C GLU A 55 -1.54 -12.82 -4.19
N CYS A 56 -1.27 -12.08 -3.10
CA CYS A 56 -0.81 -12.68 -1.85
C CYS A 56 -1.79 -13.72 -1.32
N GLY A 57 -1.28 -14.74 -0.64
CA GLY A 57 -2.14 -15.81 -0.13
C GLY A 57 -1.39 -16.90 0.64
N PRO A 58 -2.12 -17.88 1.20
CA PRO A 58 -1.54 -18.92 2.06
C PRO A 58 -0.53 -19.85 1.36
N ASN A 59 -0.61 -19.93 0.04
CA ASN A 59 0.26 -20.81 -0.76
C ASN A 59 1.49 -20.09 -1.33
N ARG A 60 1.66 -18.78 -1.05
CA ARG A 60 2.82 -18.00 -1.46
C ARG A 60 3.96 -18.21 -0.48
N THR A 61 5.15 -18.39 -1.00
CA THR A 61 6.36 -18.73 -0.21
C THR A 61 7.47 -17.70 -0.35
N GLU A 62 7.27 -16.71 -1.19
CA GLU A 62 8.20 -15.60 -1.37
C GLU A 62 8.35 -14.86 -0.05
N MET A 63 9.60 -14.70 0.40
CA MET A 63 9.91 -14.15 1.71
C MET A 63 11.26 -13.46 1.68
N MET A 64 11.34 -12.25 2.18
CA MET A 64 12.59 -11.50 2.28
C MET A 64 13.52 -12.17 3.28
N SER A 65 14.76 -12.40 2.85
CA SER A 65 15.80 -12.95 3.72
C SER A 65 16.30 -11.92 4.72
N LYS A 66 16.92 -12.39 5.80
CA LYS A 66 17.57 -11.48 6.77
C LYS A 66 18.69 -10.67 6.12
N GLU A 67 19.44 -11.26 5.20
CA GLU A 67 20.51 -10.58 4.46
C GLU A 67 19.96 -9.40 3.63
N THR A 68 18.84 -9.61 2.93
CA THR A 68 18.16 -8.52 2.20
C THR A 68 17.65 -7.45 3.15
N MET A 69 17.11 -7.82 4.32
CA MET A 69 16.72 -6.86 5.36
C MET A 69 17.91 -6.04 5.87
N ASP A 70 19.06 -6.66 6.07
CA ASP A 70 20.28 -5.96 6.49
C ASP A 70 20.70 -4.91 5.45
N GLN A 71 20.60 -5.23 4.15
CA GLN A 71 20.83 -4.27 3.06
C GLN A 71 19.81 -3.11 3.07
N CYS A 72 18.53 -3.40 3.31
CA CYS A 72 17.51 -2.36 3.48
C CYS A 72 17.83 -1.46 4.68
N LEU A 73 18.21 -2.03 5.81
CA LEU A 73 18.59 -1.29 7.02
C LEU A 73 19.82 -0.40 6.80
N ASP A 74 20.83 -0.87 6.08
CA ASP A 74 22.02 -0.09 5.76
C ASP A 74 21.67 1.09 4.85
N ALA A 75 20.88 0.87 3.80
CA ALA A 75 20.42 1.94 2.93
C ALA A 75 19.51 2.94 3.69
N PHE A 76 18.65 2.46 4.59
CA PHE A 76 17.77 3.29 5.41
C PHE A 76 18.55 4.19 6.38
N ARG A 77 19.56 3.64 7.05
CA ARG A 77 20.42 4.39 8.00
C ARG A 77 21.29 5.45 7.34
N ASN A 78 21.78 5.15 6.15
CA ASN A 78 22.73 6.00 5.43
C ASN A 78 22.05 7.01 4.51
N GLY A 79 20.78 6.78 4.16
CA GLY A 79 20.02 7.61 3.23
C GLY A 79 19.28 8.77 3.89
N SER A 80 18.46 9.42 3.07
CA SER A 80 17.59 10.53 3.50
C SER A 80 16.22 10.07 4.01
N PHE A 81 16.02 8.77 4.15
CA PHE A 81 14.73 8.20 4.52
C PHE A 81 14.33 8.52 5.95
N GLU A 82 13.07 8.90 6.11
CA GLU A 82 12.45 9.21 7.41
C GLU A 82 11.53 8.06 7.85
N VAL A 83 10.94 7.35 6.88
CA VAL A 83 9.94 6.30 7.11
C VAL A 83 10.35 5.00 6.41
N MET A 84 10.37 3.90 7.17
CA MET A 84 10.36 2.54 6.62
C MET A 84 8.92 2.02 6.64
N ASP A 85 8.30 1.90 5.46
CA ASP A 85 6.93 1.43 5.25
C ASP A 85 6.93 -0.06 4.91
N ILE A 86 6.73 -0.92 5.90
CA ILE A 86 6.79 -2.37 5.76
C ILE A 86 5.44 -2.89 5.26
N THR A 87 5.47 -3.59 4.13
CA THR A 87 4.29 -4.14 3.45
C THR A 87 4.52 -5.60 3.02
N GLY A 88 3.56 -6.13 2.29
CA GLY A 88 3.60 -7.50 1.73
C GLY A 88 2.21 -8.14 1.71
N GLY A 89 2.18 -9.44 1.93
CA GLY A 89 0.95 -10.17 2.18
C GLY A 89 0.45 -9.96 3.61
N SER A 90 0.97 -10.75 4.54
CA SER A 90 0.94 -10.48 5.99
C SER A 90 2.39 -10.38 6.44
N PRO A 91 2.92 -9.17 6.68
CA PRO A 91 4.32 -8.99 7.09
C PRO A 91 4.71 -9.86 8.28
N GLU A 92 3.77 -10.12 9.19
CA GLU A 92 3.92 -10.96 10.38
C GLU A 92 4.34 -12.40 10.06
N MET A 93 4.10 -12.88 8.84
CA MET A 93 4.54 -14.22 8.43
C MET A 93 6.04 -14.31 8.21
N ASN A 94 6.74 -13.17 8.03
CA ASN A 94 8.19 -13.17 7.95
C ASN A 94 8.79 -13.34 9.36
N PRO A 95 9.61 -14.39 9.62
CA PRO A 95 10.16 -14.68 10.94
C PRO A 95 11.15 -13.64 11.43
N ASN A 96 11.65 -12.77 10.55
CA ASN A 96 12.60 -11.71 10.89
C ASN A 96 11.93 -10.34 11.02
N LEU A 97 10.59 -10.26 11.03
CA LEU A 97 9.88 -8.98 11.11
C LEU A 97 10.20 -8.21 12.40
N ASP A 98 10.23 -8.89 13.56
CA ASP A 98 10.62 -8.28 14.84
C ASP A 98 12.03 -7.64 14.75
N TYR A 99 12.97 -8.37 14.18
CA TYR A 99 14.33 -7.85 13.95
C TYR A 99 14.31 -6.59 13.08
N LEU A 100 13.63 -6.63 11.93
CA LEU A 100 13.55 -5.49 11.01
C LEU A 100 12.97 -4.24 11.68
N ILE A 101 11.87 -4.40 12.41
CA ILE A 101 11.20 -3.31 13.14
C ILE A 101 12.13 -2.70 14.18
N ARG A 102 12.74 -3.51 15.05
CA ARG A 102 13.62 -3.03 16.13
C ARG A 102 14.86 -2.31 15.60
N GLU A 103 15.41 -2.80 14.50
CA GLU A 103 16.60 -2.15 13.90
C GLU A 103 16.23 -0.86 13.15
N ALA A 104 15.15 -0.86 12.38
CA ALA A 104 14.70 0.32 11.65
C ALA A 104 14.25 1.46 12.59
N SER A 105 13.55 1.13 13.67
CA SER A 105 13.08 2.11 14.67
C SER A 105 14.19 2.89 15.39
N LYS A 106 15.45 2.43 15.29
CA LYS A 106 16.59 3.19 15.81
C LYS A 106 17.00 4.36 14.92
N SER A 107 16.57 4.37 13.67
CA SER A 107 17.01 5.34 12.66
C SER A 107 15.90 6.19 12.07
N GLY A 108 14.65 5.78 12.17
CA GLY A 108 13.51 6.49 11.64
C GLY A 108 12.17 5.94 12.11
N GLN A 109 11.09 6.46 11.57
CA GLN A 109 9.75 5.99 11.83
C GLN A 109 9.49 4.67 11.10
N VAL A 110 8.91 3.70 11.78
CA VAL A 110 8.45 2.44 11.16
C VAL A 110 6.92 2.47 11.01
N MET A 111 6.47 2.10 9.82
CA MET A 111 5.06 1.85 9.50
C MET A 111 4.89 0.40 9.08
N VAL A 112 3.81 -0.25 9.48
CA VAL A 112 3.47 -1.62 9.03
C VAL A 112 2.07 -1.63 8.44
N ARG A 113 1.97 -2.08 7.17
CA ARG A 113 0.70 -2.31 6.47
C ARG A 113 0.27 -3.75 6.67
N THR A 114 -0.79 -3.94 7.43
CA THR A 114 -1.20 -5.28 7.86
C THR A 114 -2.71 -5.50 7.75
N ASN A 115 -3.10 -6.75 7.59
CA ASN A 115 -4.50 -7.14 7.70
C ASN A 115 -4.96 -7.34 9.15
N ILE A 116 -4.09 -7.28 10.12
CA ILE A 116 -4.20 -7.51 11.58
C ILE A 116 -4.95 -8.77 12.04
N VAL A 117 -5.75 -9.40 11.17
CA VAL A 117 -6.47 -10.64 11.53
C VAL A 117 -5.51 -11.73 11.98
N ILE A 118 -4.33 -11.77 11.38
CA ILE A 118 -3.27 -12.74 11.70
C ILE A 118 -2.81 -12.65 13.16
N LEU A 119 -2.90 -11.48 13.78
CA LEU A 119 -2.52 -11.25 15.18
C LEU A 119 -3.48 -11.89 16.20
N ASN A 120 -4.58 -12.53 15.75
CA ASN A 120 -5.39 -13.41 16.61
C ASN A 120 -4.75 -14.79 16.80
N ASP A 121 -3.80 -15.19 15.95
CA ASP A 121 -3.05 -16.43 16.09
C ASP A 121 -1.98 -16.25 17.19
N GLU A 122 -1.91 -17.20 18.14
CA GLU A 122 -0.96 -17.17 19.26
C GLU A 122 0.50 -17.05 18.82
N LYS A 123 0.83 -17.57 17.64
CA LYS A 123 2.17 -17.48 17.05
C LYS A 123 2.58 -16.03 16.72
N TYR A 124 1.62 -15.21 16.27
CA TYR A 124 1.88 -13.84 15.80
C TYR A 124 1.44 -12.78 16.79
N ALA A 125 0.60 -13.13 17.77
CA ALA A 125 0.12 -12.22 18.81
C ALA A 125 1.23 -11.43 19.54
N PRO A 126 2.43 -11.99 19.81
CA PRO A 126 3.52 -11.25 20.46
C PRO A 126 4.03 -10.04 19.64
N LEU A 127 3.78 -9.99 18.34
CA LEU A 127 4.16 -8.83 17.52
C LEU A 127 3.37 -7.55 17.88
N ILE A 128 2.23 -7.68 18.54
CA ILE A 128 1.49 -6.52 19.08
C ILE A 128 2.36 -5.74 20.09
N ASP A 129 3.06 -6.44 20.95
CA ASP A 129 3.97 -5.83 21.93
C ASP A 129 5.18 -5.20 21.22
N VAL A 130 5.73 -5.88 20.20
CA VAL A 130 6.81 -5.33 19.37
C VAL A 130 6.39 -4.01 18.70
N TYR A 131 5.18 -3.95 18.17
CA TYR A 131 4.64 -2.72 17.57
C TYR A 131 4.54 -1.60 18.62
N ALA A 132 3.99 -1.91 19.80
CA ALA A 132 3.82 -0.92 20.86
C ALA A 132 5.16 -0.43 21.45
N GLU A 133 6.13 -1.32 21.68
CA GLU A 133 7.47 -0.99 22.19
C GLU A 133 8.27 -0.09 21.27
N ASN A 134 8.04 -0.18 19.95
CA ASN A 134 8.76 0.58 18.93
C ASN A 134 7.94 1.73 18.33
N ASN A 135 6.77 2.05 18.88
CA ASN A 135 5.86 3.08 18.36
C ASN A 135 5.59 2.94 16.85
N VAL A 136 5.41 1.69 16.39
CA VAL A 136 5.14 1.40 14.98
C VAL A 136 3.82 2.04 14.58
N GLN A 137 3.78 2.76 13.47
CA GLN A 137 2.52 3.23 12.88
C GLN A 137 1.82 2.04 12.19
N ILE A 138 0.59 1.77 12.56
CA ILE A 138 -0.18 0.64 12.01
C ILE A 138 -1.14 1.16 10.94
N VAL A 139 -1.03 0.60 9.73
CA VAL A 139 -1.96 0.83 8.62
C VAL A 139 -2.75 -0.46 8.41
N CYS A 140 -4.01 -0.43 8.84
CA CYS A 140 -4.86 -1.61 8.92
C CYS A 140 -5.91 -1.65 7.81
N SER A 141 -5.96 -2.75 7.08
CA SER A 141 -7.01 -2.96 6.08
C SER A 141 -8.37 -3.22 6.75
N LEU A 142 -9.26 -2.24 6.68
CA LEU A 142 -10.69 -2.38 7.02
C LEU A 142 -11.52 -1.76 5.90
N PRO A 143 -11.76 -2.48 4.79
CA PRO A 143 -12.30 -1.90 3.55
C PRO A 143 -13.71 -1.33 3.69
N TYR A 144 -14.42 -1.66 4.76
CA TYR A 144 -15.69 -1.03 5.13
C TYR A 144 -16.00 -1.23 6.61
N TYR A 145 -16.94 -0.47 7.14
CA TYR A 145 -17.35 -0.51 8.56
C TYR A 145 -18.42 -1.56 8.85
N ASN A 146 -18.85 -2.38 7.89
CA ASN A 146 -19.80 -3.47 8.14
C ASN A 146 -19.28 -4.84 7.68
N LYS A 147 -19.72 -5.88 8.38
CA LYS A 147 -19.32 -7.26 8.17
C LYS A 147 -19.53 -7.75 6.75
N LYS A 148 -20.69 -7.47 6.15
CA LYS A 148 -21.07 -7.99 4.84
C LYS A 148 -20.09 -7.56 3.75
N THR A 149 -19.73 -6.29 3.71
CA THR A 149 -18.83 -5.71 2.70
C THR A 149 -17.38 -6.17 2.95
N VAL A 150 -16.93 -6.18 4.21
CA VAL A 150 -15.59 -6.64 4.56
C VAL A 150 -15.40 -8.11 4.18
N GLU A 151 -16.32 -8.98 4.56
CA GLU A 151 -16.19 -10.41 4.29
C GLU A 151 -16.37 -10.77 2.82
N LYS A 152 -17.11 -9.98 2.05
CA LYS A 152 -17.18 -10.10 0.58
C LYS A 152 -15.82 -9.89 -0.08
N GLN A 153 -15.04 -8.92 0.41
CA GLN A 153 -13.74 -8.58 -0.18
C GLN A 153 -12.59 -9.44 0.36
N ARG A 154 -12.62 -9.76 1.67
CA ARG A 154 -11.48 -10.35 2.39
C ARG A 154 -11.67 -11.81 2.77
N GLY A 155 -12.87 -12.35 2.61
CA GLY A 155 -13.23 -13.71 3.01
C GLY A 155 -14.00 -13.76 4.33
N ASN A 156 -14.63 -14.91 4.58
CA ASN A 156 -15.47 -15.13 5.76
C ASN A 156 -14.66 -15.08 7.07
N ASN A 157 -15.32 -14.68 8.15
CA ASN A 157 -14.74 -14.62 9.49
C ASN A 157 -13.53 -13.67 9.62
N VAL A 158 -13.51 -12.57 8.86
CA VAL A 158 -12.46 -11.54 8.93
C VAL A 158 -12.87 -10.36 9.79
N PHE A 159 -14.14 -9.96 9.76
CA PHE A 159 -14.62 -8.73 10.41
C PHE A 159 -14.45 -8.74 11.93
N GLU A 160 -15.04 -9.71 12.63
CA GLU A 160 -14.99 -9.78 14.10
C GLU A 160 -13.54 -9.95 14.64
N PRO A 161 -12.68 -10.81 14.05
CA PRO A 161 -11.29 -10.86 14.46
C PRO A 161 -10.53 -9.54 14.23
N THR A 162 -10.85 -8.78 13.17
CA THR A 162 -10.28 -7.45 12.96
C THR A 162 -10.67 -6.52 14.12
N LEU A 163 -11.96 -6.41 14.44
CA LEU A 163 -12.44 -5.55 15.54
C LEU A 163 -11.83 -5.94 16.91
N ARG A 164 -11.61 -7.24 17.14
CA ARG A 164 -10.97 -7.71 18.36
C ARG A 164 -9.55 -7.19 18.51
N ILE A 165 -8.75 -7.21 17.42
CA ILE A 165 -7.39 -6.68 17.46
C ILE A 165 -7.38 -5.16 17.54
N LEU A 166 -8.29 -4.47 16.84
CA LEU A 166 -8.41 -3.01 16.94
C LEU A 166 -8.66 -2.57 18.40
N ARG A 167 -9.53 -3.26 19.15
CA ARG A 167 -9.74 -2.99 20.58
C ARG A 167 -8.47 -3.21 21.40
N LYS A 168 -7.74 -4.32 21.18
CA LYS A 168 -6.45 -4.56 21.85
C LYS A 168 -5.45 -3.45 21.57
N LEU A 169 -5.38 -2.95 20.33
CA LEU A 169 -4.52 -1.84 19.96
C LEU A 169 -4.95 -0.54 20.65
N ASN A 170 -6.26 -0.28 20.73
CA ASN A 170 -6.79 0.86 21.49
C ASN A 170 -6.47 0.78 22.99
N ASP A 171 -6.46 -0.41 23.59
CA ASP A 171 -6.05 -0.62 25.00
C ASP A 171 -4.57 -0.29 25.21
N LEU A 172 -3.75 -0.42 24.16
CA LEU A 172 -2.34 -0.03 24.15
C LEU A 172 -2.11 1.44 23.74
N GLY A 173 -3.18 2.23 23.51
CA GLY A 173 -3.12 3.63 23.14
C GLY A 173 -3.11 3.93 21.65
N TYR A 174 -3.11 2.95 20.77
CA TYR A 174 -3.23 3.17 19.33
C TYR A 174 -4.56 3.86 18.98
N GLY A 175 -4.50 4.83 18.06
CA GLY A 175 -5.67 5.63 17.69
C GLY A 175 -6.04 6.74 18.69
N LYS A 176 -5.39 6.78 19.85
CA LYS A 176 -5.62 7.73 20.96
C LYS A 176 -4.39 8.59 21.27
N ASP A 177 -3.21 7.99 21.21
CA ASP A 177 -1.92 8.64 21.47
C ASP A 177 -1.31 9.13 20.16
N GLU A 178 -0.76 10.33 20.13
CA GLU A 178 -0.13 10.95 18.95
C GLU A 178 1.05 10.13 18.39
N ASN A 179 1.75 9.38 19.25
CA ASN A 179 2.88 8.55 18.87
C ASN A 179 2.45 7.13 18.39
N ARG A 180 1.21 6.72 18.66
CA ARG A 180 0.68 5.39 18.32
C ARG A 180 -0.43 5.50 17.29
N LYS A 181 -0.04 5.86 16.07
CA LYS A 181 -0.99 6.06 14.98
C LYS A 181 -1.58 4.74 14.51
N LEU A 182 -2.90 4.74 14.38
CA LEU A 182 -3.69 3.66 13.79
C LEU A 182 -4.47 4.23 12.60
N THR A 183 -4.04 3.90 11.41
CA THR A 183 -4.69 4.29 10.16
C THR A 183 -5.54 3.14 9.64
N LEU A 184 -6.78 3.40 9.30
CA LEU A 184 -7.64 2.43 8.64
C LEU A 184 -7.60 2.63 7.12
N VAL A 185 -7.69 1.53 6.36
CA VAL A 185 -7.70 1.56 4.90
C VAL A 185 -9.06 1.10 4.40
N TYR A 186 -9.77 2.03 3.74
CA TYR A 186 -10.93 1.73 2.92
C TYR A 186 -10.48 1.26 1.53
N ASN A 187 -11.18 0.27 0.96
CA ASN A 187 -11.07 -0.09 -0.45
C ASN A 187 -12.46 -0.14 -1.09
N THR A 188 -12.56 0.34 -2.32
CA THR A 188 -13.83 0.30 -3.08
C THR A 188 -14.34 -1.14 -3.24
N ASP A 189 -15.65 -1.34 -3.13
CA ASP A 189 -16.29 -2.65 -3.38
C ASP A 189 -16.65 -2.79 -4.87
N GLY A 190 -15.64 -2.78 -5.73
CA GLY A 190 -15.82 -2.91 -7.17
C GLY A 190 -15.05 -1.85 -7.98
N PRO A 191 -15.38 -1.70 -9.28
CA PRO A 191 -14.72 -0.80 -10.21
C PRO A 191 -15.25 0.65 -10.10
N TYR A 192 -15.02 1.26 -8.96
CA TYR A 192 -15.43 2.63 -8.64
C TYR A 192 -14.24 3.46 -8.22
N LEU A 193 -14.32 4.79 -8.37
CA LEU A 193 -13.38 5.70 -7.74
C LEU A 193 -13.63 5.76 -6.23
N PRO A 194 -12.58 5.94 -5.41
CA PRO A 194 -12.76 6.16 -3.98
C PRO A 194 -13.52 7.47 -3.74
N PRO A 195 -14.35 7.52 -2.71
CA PRO A 195 -15.06 8.76 -2.31
C PRO A 195 -14.08 9.76 -1.69
N ASN A 196 -14.58 10.95 -1.39
CA ASN A 196 -13.87 11.90 -0.54
C ASN A 196 -13.57 11.27 0.83
N GLU A 197 -12.31 11.26 1.20
CA GLU A 197 -11.78 10.56 2.37
C GLU A 197 -12.28 11.17 3.68
N ILE A 198 -12.40 12.51 3.74
CA ILE A 198 -12.83 13.23 4.94
C ILE A 198 -14.27 12.84 5.29
N MET A 199 -15.18 12.89 4.30
CA MET A 199 -16.61 12.52 4.53
C MET A 199 -16.76 11.04 4.91
N LEU A 200 -15.91 10.18 4.34
CA LEU A 200 -15.92 8.75 4.65
C LEU A 200 -15.38 8.50 6.06
N GLU A 201 -14.33 9.21 6.47
CA GLU A 201 -13.73 9.11 7.79
C GLU A 201 -14.74 9.44 8.89
N ASP A 202 -15.53 10.52 8.73
CA ASP A 202 -16.58 10.88 9.69
C ASP A 202 -17.56 9.71 9.92
N THR A 203 -18.02 9.08 8.82
CA THR A 203 -18.90 7.91 8.91
C THR A 203 -18.25 6.72 9.61
N TYR A 204 -16.95 6.46 9.33
CA TYR A 204 -16.21 5.40 10.01
C TYR A 204 -16.06 5.68 11.50
N ARG A 205 -15.80 6.94 11.89
CA ARG A 205 -15.68 7.34 13.29
C ARG A 205 -16.98 7.09 14.03
N ASP A 206 -18.10 7.58 13.50
CA ASP A 206 -19.41 7.41 14.12
C ASP A 206 -19.74 5.93 14.32
N VAL A 207 -19.68 5.11 13.27
CA VAL A 207 -20.05 3.70 13.35
C VAL A 207 -19.09 2.89 14.25
N LEU A 208 -17.77 3.05 14.08
CA LEU A 208 -16.81 2.25 14.84
C LEU A 208 -16.78 2.65 16.31
N GLN A 209 -16.98 3.94 16.63
CA GLN A 209 -17.05 4.39 18.01
C GLN A 209 -18.36 3.97 18.67
N GLU A 210 -19.51 4.22 18.02
CA GLU A 210 -20.83 3.96 18.62
C GLU A 210 -21.14 2.46 18.76
N GLU A 211 -20.83 1.66 17.72
CA GLU A 211 -21.19 0.24 17.71
C GLU A 211 -20.11 -0.65 18.33
N HIS A 212 -18.84 -0.23 18.28
CA HIS A 212 -17.71 -1.11 18.60
C HIS A 212 -16.74 -0.54 19.63
N GLY A 213 -16.85 0.74 20.01
CA GLY A 213 -15.94 1.41 20.96
C GLY A 213 -14.51 1.50 20.44
N ILE A 214 -14.33 1.62 19.11
CA ILE A 214 -13.02 1.65 18.46
C ILE A 214 -12.69 3.06 18.02
N GLU A 215 -11.50 3.50 18.35
CA GLU A 215 -10.90 4.77 17.93
C GLU A 215 -9.73 4.52 16.97
N PHE A 216 -9.51 5.44 16.04
CA PHE A 216 -8.40 5.40 15.08
C PHE A 216 -7.91 6.82 14.78
N THR A 217 -6.69 6.95 14.27
CA THR A 217 -6.06 8.25 14.02
C THR A 217 -6.62 8.88 12.75
N ASN A 218 -6.59 8.16 11.63
CA ASN A 218 -7.09 8.60 10.33
C ASN A 218 -7.54 7.44 9.45
N LEU A 219 -8.31 7.75 8.42
CA LEU A 219 -8.70 6.83 7.36
C LEU A 219 -7.95 7.22 6.08
N ILE A 220 -7.58 6.25 5.27
CA ILE A 220 -7.16 6.45 3.89
C ILE A 220 -8.08 5.70 2.93
N ALA A 221 -8.47 6.34 1.83
CA ALA A 221 -9.36 5.77 0.85
C ALA A 221 -8.59 5.37 -0.42
N ILE A 222 -8.51 4.07 -0.69
CA ILE A 222 -7.76 3.51 -1.82
C ILE A 222 -8.71 2.85 -2.81
N GLY A 223 -8.62 3.25 -4.09
CA GLY A 223 -9.28 2.59 -5.20
C GLY A 223 -8.62 1.25 -5.54
N ASN A 224 -9.37 0.35 -6.16
CA ASN A 224 -8.80 -0.90 -6.62
C ASN A 224 -7.99 -0.69 -7.91
N VAL A 225 -6.79 -1.24 -7.95
CA VAL A 225 -5.93 -1.19 -9.13
C VAL A 225 -6.24 -2.36 -10.06
N PRO A 226 -6.31 -2.16 -11.38
CA PRO A 226 -6.66 -3.21 -12.35
C PRO A 226 -5.52 -4.22 -12.57
N LEU A 227 -5.00 -4.77 -11.47
CA LEU A 227 -3.96 -5.80 -11.42
C LEU A 227 -4.39 -7.00 -10.56
N GLY A 228 -3.60 -8.05 -10.60
CA GLY A 228 -3.79 -9.25 -9.79
C GLY A 228 -5.21 -9.83 -9.89
N ARG A 229 -5.76 -10.26 -8.76
CA ARG A 229 -7.11 -10.88 -8.73
C ARG A 229 -8.21 -9.93 -9.20
N PHE A 230 -8.15 -8.65 -8.82
CA PHE A 230 -9.15 -7.67 -9.25
C PHE A 230 -9.06 -7.41 -10.76
N GLY A 231 -7.86 -7.22 -11.29
CA GLY A 231 -7.65 -7.04 -12.73
C GLY A 231 -8.10 -8.27 -13.54
N GLN A 232 -7.86 -9.48 -13.03
CA GLN A 232 -8.33 -10.71 -13.67
C GLN A 232 -9.86 -10.82 -13.66
N GLU A 233 -10.52 -10.43 -12.57
CA GLU A 233 -11.98 -10.40 -12.49
C GLU A 233 -12.58 -9.39 -13.46
N LEU A 234 -12.00 -8.18 -13.57
CA LEU A 234 -12.41 -7.19 -14.58
C LEU A 234 -12.26 -7.72 -16.01
N ARG A 235 -11.16 -8.44 -16.29
CA ARG A 235 -10.93 -9.07 -17.60
C ARG A 235 -11.98 -10.12 -17.90
N ASN A 236 -12.28 -11.01 -16.95
CA ASN A 236 -13.28 -12.06 -17.08
C ASN A 236 -14.69 -11.47 -17.36
N GLN A 237 -14.99 -10.31 -16.78
CA GLN A 237 -16.24 -9.59 -17.00
C GLN A 237 -16.24 -8.70 -18.27
N GLY A 238 -15.13 -8.60 -18.99
CA GLY A 238 -14.99 -7.69 -20.14
C GLY A 238 -14.99 -6.20 -19.75
N LYS A 239 -14.66 -5.88 -18.49
CA LYS A 239 -14.74 -4.52 -17.92
C LYS A 239 -13.38 -3.84 -17.73
N LEU A 240 -12.27 -4.52 -18.03
CA LEU A 240 -10.94 -4.00 -17.76
C LEU A 240 -10.70 -2.65 -18.43
N GLY A 241 -10.86 -2.57 -19.75
CA GLY A 241 -10.62 -1.35 -20.50
C GLY A 241 -11.62 -0.23 -20.14
N SER A 242 -12.90 -0.55 -19.92
CA SER A 242 -13.89 0.45 -19.49
C SER A 242 -13.59 1.00 -18.08
N TYR A 243 -12.98 0.22 -17.20
CA TYR A 243 -12.54 0.70 -15.89
C TYR A 243 -11.34 1.64 -16.01
N ILE A 244 -10.33 1.27 -16.81
CA ILE A 244 -9.18 2.14 -17.09
C ILE A 244 -9.65 3.45 -17.77
N ARG A 245 -10.57 3.37 -18.73
CA ARG A 245 -11.15 4.54 -19.37
C ARG A 245 -11.88 5.44 -18.38
N MET A 246 -12.69 4.87 -17.47
CA MET A 246 -13.38 5.64 -16.45
C MET A 246 -12.39 6.37 -15.52
N GLN A 247 -11.27 5.73 -15.14
CA GLN A 247 -10.20 6.39 -14.38
C GLN A 247 -9.57 7.54 -15.17
N SER A 248 -9.28 7.34 -16.45
CA SER A 248 -8.73 8.37 -17.34
C SER A 248 -9.68 9.55 -17.54
N ASP A 249 -10.99 9.29 -17.72
CA ASP A 249 -12.00 10.34 -17.88
C ASP A 249 -12.18 11.20 -16.62
N ASN A 250 -11.72 10.71 -15.47
CA ASN A 250 -11.73 11.41 -14.19
C ASN A 250 -10.31 11.82 -13.74
N PHE A 251 -9.34 11.86 -14.64
CA PHE A 251 -7.98 12.31 -14.33
C PHE A 251 -8.00 13.70 -13.68
N ASN A 252 -7.24 13.86 -12.63
CA ASN A 252 -7.07 15.13 -11.92
C ASN A 252 -5.57 15.45 -11.84
N GLU A 253 -5.16 16.47 -12.57
CA GLU A 253 -3.77 16.94 -12.65
C GLU A 253 -3.24 17.39 -11.28
N ASP A 254 -4.10 17.94 -10.42
CA ASP A 254 -3.73 18.40 -9.08
C ASP A 254 -3.21 17.28 -8.17
N ASN A 255 -3.46 16.03 -8.52
CA ASN A 255 -2.95 14.87 -7.79
C ASN A 255 -1.49 14.52 -8.14
N ILE A 256 -0.96 14.97 -9.28
CA ILE A 256 0.39 14.62 -9.74
C ILE A 256 1.51 14.99 -8.74
N PRO A 257 1.51 16.17 -8.11
CA PRO A 257 2.57 16.52 -7.17
C PRO A 257 2.66 15.61 -5.94
N GLY A 258 1.52 15.00 -5.54
CA GLY A 258 1.37 14.20 -4.32
C GLY A 258 1.52 12.70 -4.50
N VAL A 259 1.68 12.18 -5.74
CA VAL A 259 1.78 10.72 -5.93
C VAL A 259 3.03 10.17 -5.23
N MET A 260 2.85 9.09 -4.47
CA MET A 260 3.88 8.52 -3.59
C MET A 260 5.15 8.08 -4.34
N CYS A 261 5.05 7.62 -5.59
CA CYS A 261 6.19 7.19 -6.39
C CYS A 261 7.26 8.29 -6.60
N ARG A 262 6.90 9.56 -6.41
CA ARG A 262 7.85 10.69 -6.44
C ARG A 262 8.70 10.81 -5.18
N ASP A 263 8.25 10.25 -4.06
CA ASP A 263 8.86 10.44 -2.74
C ASP A 263 9.33 9.14 -2.08
N GLN A 264 9.20 8.03 -2.78
CA GLN A 264 9.55 6.71 -2.25
C GLN A 264 10.38 5.87 -3.22
N ILE A 265 11.02 4.87 -2.65
CA ILE A 265 11.53 3.70 -3.37
C ILE A 265 10.88 2.45 -2.80
N ASN A 266 10.52 1.51 -3.67
CA ASN A 266 9.98 0.23 -3.27
C ASN A 266 11.04 -0.85 -3.37
N VAL A 267 11.16 -1.69 -2.35
CA VAL A 267 12.05 -2.85 -2.30
C VAL A 267 11.18 -4.11 -2.23
N ASP A 268 11.31 -5.00 -3.21
CA ASP A 268 10.60 -6.27 -3.18
C ASP A 268 11.32 -7.30 -2.29
N TYR A 269 10.66 -8.42 -2.00
CA TYR A 269 11.17 -9.46 -1.09
C TYR A 269 12.54 -10.02 -1.49
N ASP A 270 12.90 -9.93 -2.76
CA ASP A 270 14.18 -10.38 -3.30
C ASP A 270 15.23 -9.26 -3.42
N GLY A 271 14.92 -8.05 -2.93
CA GLY A 271 15.80 -6.88 -2.94
C GLY A 271 15.74 -6.04 -4.20
N HIS A 272 14.95 -6.41 -5.20
CA HIS A 272 14.78 -5.60 -6.39
C HIS A 272 14.03 -4.30 -6.10
N LEU A 273 14.44 -3.22 -6.81
CA LEU A 273 13.88 -1.89 -6.64
C LEU A 273 12.81 -1.58 -7.69
N TYR A 274 11.83 -0.76 -7.29
CA TYR A 274 10.75 -0.26 -8.12
C TYR A 274 10.35 1.16 -7.68
N ASP A 275 9.86 1.98 -8.61
CA ASP A 275 9.31 3.30 -8.29
C ASP A 275 7.95 3.19 -7.57
N CYS A 276 7.20 2.16 -7.87
CA CYS A 276 5.83 1.95 -7.41
C CYS A 276 5.62 0.48 -7.06
N GLU A 277 4.88 0.20 -5.99
CA GLU A 277 4.54 -1.16 -5.57
C GLU A 277 3.78 -1.95 -6.66
N TYR A 278 2.97 -1.27 -7.48
CA TYR A 278 2.27 -1.92 -8.60
C TYR A 278 3.23 -2.41 -9.69
N TYR A 279 4.41 -1.83 -9.78
CA TYR A 279 5.43 -2.20 -10.78
C TYR A 279 6.14 -3.51 -10.45
N HIS A 280 6.04 -4.02 -9.21
CA HIS A 280 6.44 -5.39 -8.89
C HIS A 280 5.71 -6.39 -9.80
N VAL A 281 4.40 -6.22 -9.98
CA VAL A 281 3.58 -7.10 -10.82
C VAL A 281 3.95 -7.00 -12.31
N LEU A 282 4.33 -5.81 -12.75
CA LEU A 282 4.66 -5.53 -14.16
C LEU A 282 6.15 -5.76 -14.47
N GLY A 283 7.01 -5.93 -13.47
CA GLY A 283 8.46 -6.05 -13.63
C GLY A 283 9.13 -4.78 -14.17
N LEU A 284 8.53 -3.59 -13.95
CA LEU A 284 9.05 -2.31 -14.41
C LEU A 284 10.06 -1.76 -13.43
N LYS A 285 11.34 -1.93 -13.73
CA LYS A 285 12.46 -1.46 -12.91
C LYS A 285 12.64 0.06 -13.01
N PRO A 286 13.17 0.73 -11.95
CA PRO A 286 13.50 2.14 -12.00
C PRO A 286 14.72 2.41 -12.88
N GLU A 287 14.94 3.65 -13.26
CA GLU A 287 16.23 4.09 -13.79
C GLU A 287 17.30 4.09 -12.68
N GLY A 288 18.54 3.77 -13.02
CA GLY A 288 19.66 3.73 -12.09
C GLY A 288 19.77 2.40 -11.34
N ALA A 289 19.87 2.46 -10.01
CA ALA A 289 19.98 1.28 -9.16
C ALA A 289 18.74 0.39 -9.27
N GLN A 290 18.95 -0.92 -9.40
CA GLN A 290 17.87 -1.89 -9.58
C GLN A 290 17.77 -2.92 -8.46
N HIS A 291 18.72 -2.89 -7.52
CA HIS A 291 18.73 -3.78 -6.37
C HIS A 291 19.21 -3.03 -5.13
N ILE A 292 18.66 -3.38 -3.96
CA ILE A 292 18.95 -2.71 -2.69
C ILE A 292 20.44 -2.76 -2.30
N SER A 293 21.18 -3.79 -2.70
CA SER A 293 22.63 -3.89 -2.47
C SER A 293 23.44 -2.77 -3.14
N GLU A 294 22.88 -2.11 -4.13
CA GLU A 294 23.50 -0.97 -4.82
C GLU A 294 23.31 0.35 -4.05
N LEU A 295 22.44 0.35 -3.03
CA LEU A 295 22.08 1.53 -2.24
C LEU A 295 22.75 1.55 -0.86
N ALA A 296 23.84 0.86 -0.64
CA ALA A 296 24.52 0.80 0.66
C ALA A 296 24.92 2.18 1.22
N SER A 297 25.19 3.18 0.35
CA SER A 297 25.41 4.58 0.74
C SER A 297 24.13 5.32 1.13
N GLY A 298 22.96 4.78 0.80
CA GLY A 298 21.65 5.43 0.97
C GLY A 298 21.36 6.53 -0.06
N GLU A 299 22.25 6.80 -0.99
CA GLU A 299 22.06 7.82 -2.01
C GLU A 299 21.25 7.26 -3.20
N ILE A 300 20.16 7.94 -3.54
CA ILE A 300 19.35 7.67 -4.74
C ILE A 300 19.30 8.97 -5.55
N ALA A 301 19.85 8.92 -6.75
CA ALA A 301 19.77 10.07 -7.65
C ALA A 301 18.31 10.33 -8.07
N PRO A 302 17.94 11.59 -8.30
CA PRO A 302 16.68 11.91 -8.98
C PRO A 302 16.58 11.14 -10.30
N ARG A 303 15.42 10.60 -10.57
CA ARG A 303 15.20 9.71 -11.71
C ARG A 303 13.85 9.96 -12.35
N LYS A 304 13.78 9.67 -13.63
CA LYS A 304 12.52 9.60 -14.33
C LYS A 304 11.71 8.41 -13.85
N ILE A 305 10.44 8.64 -13.56
CA ILE A 305 9.49 7.60 -13.16
C ILE A 305 8.76 7.12 -14.41
N HIS A 306 8.78 5.83 -14.64
CA HIS A 306 7.99 5.24 -15.71
C HIS A 306 6.50 5.47 -15.45
N THR A 307 5.75 5.87 -16.50
CA THR A 307 4.30 6.09 -16.42
C THR A 307 3.56 5.15 -17.37
N CYS A 308 2.37 4.73 -16.98
CA CYS A 308 1.48 3.91 -17.80
C CYS A 308 0.02 4.11 -17.37
N ALA A 309 -0.91 3.40 -18.00
CA ALA A 309 -2.33 3.50 -17.68
C ALA A 309 -2.69 3.24 -16.22
N LEU A 310 -1.85 2.51 -15.45
CA LEU A 310 -2.07 2.30 -14.02
C LEU A 310 -1.97 3.58 -13.19
N CYS A 311 -1.21 4.59 -13.67
CA CYS A 311 -1.06 5.85 -12.95
C CYS A 311 -2.40 6.59 -12.78
N TYR A 312 -3.36 6.33 -13.65
CA TYR A 312 -4.73 6.83 -13.48
C TYR A 312 -5.40 6.31 -12.21
N SER A 313 -5.02 5.11 -11.71
CA SER A 313 -5.55 4.61 -10.45
C SER A 313 -5.17 5.48 -9.24
N CYS A 314 -4.01 6.16 -9.30
CA CYS A 314 -3.56 7.08 -8.25
C CYS A 314 -4.09 8.51 -8.46
N THR A 315 -4.42 8.91 -9.69
CA THR A 315 -4.65 10.32 -10.05
C THR A 315 -6.10 10.66 -10.39
N ALA A 316 -6.99 9.66 -10.49
CA ALA A 316 -8.41 9.90 -10.78
C ALA A 316 -9.18 10.45 -9.57
N GLY A 317 -10.10 11.38 -9.81
CA GLY A 317 -10.96 11.98 -8.79
C GLY A 317 -10.16 12.72 -7.71
N TYR A 318 -10.38 12.36 -6.45
CA TYR A 318 -9.62 12.90 -5.31
C TYR A 318 -8.20 12.31 -5.20
N GLY A 319 -7.82 11.40 -6.08
CA GLY A 319 -6.60 10.63 -5.98
C GLY A 319 -6.76 9.39 -5.07
N SER A 320 -5.81 8.47 -5.23
CA SER A 320 -5.79 7.20 -4.48
C SER A 320 -4.37 6.63 -4.46
N SER A 321 -3.45 7.38 -3.85
CA SER A 321 -2.08 6.89 -3.66
C SER A 321 -2.01 5.94 -2.46
N CYS A 322 -0.85 5.36 -2.19
CA CYS A 322 -0.63 4.55 -1.00
C CYS A 322 -0.86 5.30 0.33
N GLY A 323 -0.92 6.64 0.28
CA GLY A 323 -1.24 7.53 1.41
C GLY A 323 -2.70 8.01 1.46
N GLY A 324 -3.57 7.55 0.56
CA GLY A 324 -4.97 7.98 0.47
C GLY A 324 -5.23 9.04 -0.60
N ASN A 325 -6.26 9.87 -0.39
CA ASN A 325 -6.60 10.98 -1.29
C ASN A 325 -5.45 12.00 -1.38
N LEU A 326 -5.30 12.62 -2.55
CA LEU A 326 -4.26 13.59 -2.87
C LEU A 326 -4.79 15.03 -2.99
N SER A 327 -6.08 15.16 -3.28
CA SER A 327 -6.81 16.45 -3.32
C SER A 327 -8.09 16.35 -2.50
N HIS A 328 -8.58 17.48 -2.00
CA HIS A 328 -9.75 17.55 -1.09
C HIS A 328 -10.85 18.44 -1.66
#